data_34e6d2c705b76f3ca627c1a88043b25e
#
_entry.id   34e6d2c705b76f3ca627c1a88043b25e
#
_cell.length_a   1.000
_cell.length_b   1.000
_cell.length_c   1.000
_cell.angle_alpha   90.00
_cell.angle_beta   90.00
_cell.angle_gamma   90.00
#
_symmetry.space_group_name_H-M   'P 1'
#
loop_
_entity.id
_entity.type
_entity.pdbx_description
1 polymer ?
#
loop_
_entity_poly.entity_id
_entity_poly.type
_entity_poly.pdbx_seq_one_letter_code
_entity_poly.pdbx_strand_id
1 'polypeptide(L)'
;MDEDRSESTDLAKKYPEKLEHLKQLWFDEARKNLVLPLDDRSAREVLTVERPSTEPPRQRYVYYPDTTAVPEGVAANVRGRSYKILANVEVGEDTSGVIFAHGSRFGGHSLFIKDKKLNYVYNFLGIPPEQRFVSDETLQPGEYTLGVEFIREKAGQYGESHGTAKLYINDKVVAEGPMRTQTGKFTLCGDGLCVGRDSADAVAAEYTPETQGKFTGGTIQFVEVSVEKEQYRDLEREMAAGMALD
;
A
#
# COMPACT_ATOMS: atom_id res chain seq x y z
N MET A 1 -17.76 -33.76 -23.91
CA MET A 1 -16.40 -33.22 -24.10
C MET A 1 -15.72 -33.80 -25.32
N ASP A 2 -15.79 -35.09 -25.61
CA ASP A 2 -15.09 -35.64 -26.78
C ASP A 2 -15.67 -35.21 -28.13
N GLU A 3 -16.99 -34.97 -28.20
CA GLU A 3 -17.70 -34.53 -29.40
C GLU A 3 -17.90 -33.01 -29.49
N ASP A 4 -17.92 -32.29 -28.37
CA ASP A 4 -18.07 -30.84 -28.26
C ASP A 4 -17.13 -30.29 -27.20
N ARG A 5 -15.90 -30.00 -27.59
CA ARG A 5 -14.85 -29.47 -26.70
C ARG A 5 -15.10 -28.03 -26.24
N SER A 6 -15.85 -27.27 -27.05
CA SER A 6 -16.20 -25.88 -26.76
C SER A 6 -17.46 -25.73 -25.90
N GLU A 7 -18.14 -26.88 -25.61
CA GLU A 7 -19.39 -26.93 -24.85
C GLU A 7 -20.45 -25.94 -25.39
N SER A 8 -20.46 -25.78 -26.72
CA SER A 8 -21.32 -24.81 -27.40
C SER A 8 -22.76 -25.29 -27.55
N THR A 9 -23.02 -26.59 -27.30
CA THR A 9 -24.35 -27.19 -27.45
C THR A 9 -24.99 -27.48 -26.11
N ASP A 10 -26.07 -26.76 -25.74
CA ASP A 10 -26.84 -27.06 -24.54
C ASP A 10 -27.61 -28.39 -24.68
N LEU A 11 -27.23 -29.39 -23.90
CA LEU A 11 -27.83 -30.72 -23.88
C LEU A 11 -28.83 -30.93 -22.75
N ALA A 12 -29.15 -29.91 -21.95
CA ALA A 12 -30.05 -30.02 -20.81
C ALA A 12 -31.42 -30.57 -21.16
N LYS A 13 -31.98 -30.12 -22.28
CA LYS A 13 -33.29 -30.61 -22.78
C LYS A 13 -33.23 -32.02 -23.34
N LYS A 14 -32.08 -32.44 -23.85
CA LYS A 14 -31.87 -33.78 -24.44
C LYS A 14 -31.70 -34.85 -23.37
N TYR A 15 -31.11 -34.49 -22.22
CA TYR A 15 -30.78 -35.41 -21.13
C TYR A 15 -31.25 -34.87 -19.76
N PRO A 16 -32.56 -34.69 -19.54
CA PRO A 16 -33.08 -34.05 -18.32
C PRO A 16 -32.78 -34.84 -17.04
N GLU A 17 -32.83 -36.17 -17.09
CA GLU A 17 -32.52 -37.03 -15.92
C GLU A 17 -31.06 -36.90 -15.51
N LYS A 18 -30.14 -36.81 -16.48
CA LYS A 18 -28.73 -36.62 -16.21
C LYS A 18 -28.46 -35.22 -15.61
N LEU A 19 -29.18 -34.21 -16.08
CA LEU A 19 -29.10 -32.89 -15.53
C LEU A 19 -29.50 -32.86 -14.04
N GLU A 20 -30.64 -33.47 -13.71
CA GLU A 20 -31.12 -33.54 -12.31
C GLU A 20 -30.16 -34.34 -11.41
N HIS A 21 -29.62 -35.46 -11.90
CA HIS A 21 -28.61 -36.21 -11.18
C HIS A 21 -27.33 -35.34 -10.92
N LEU A 22 -26.85 -34.64 -11.91
CA LEU A 22 -25.66 -33.77 -11.74
C LEU A 22 -25.91 -32.58 -10.81
N LYS A 23 -27.11 -31.98 -10.83
CA LYS A 23 -27.49 -30.95 -9.86
C LYS A 23 -27.49 -31.49 -8.43
N GLN A 24 -28.09 -32.67 -8.22
CA GLN A 24 -28.11 -33.29 -6.89
C GLN A 24 -26.68 -33.56 -6.40
N LEU A 25 -25.85 -34.14 -7.24
CA LEU A 25 -24.45 -34.40 -6.94
C LEU A 25 -23.69 -33.13 -6.57
N TRP A 26 -23.94 -32.07 -7.33
CA TRP A 26 -23.33 -30.76 -7.06
C TRP A 26 -23.73 -30.23 -5.68
N PHE A 27 -25.01 -30.28 -5.32
CA PHE A 27 -25.47 -29.82 -4.01
C PHE A 27 -24.93 -30.66 -2.88
N ASP A 28 -24.80 -31.98 -3.07
CA ASP A 28 -24.24 -32.87 -2.06
C ASP A 28 -22.75 -32.60 -1.82
N GLU A 29 -21.98 -32.41 -2.88
CA GLU A 29 -20.58 -32.00 -2.77
C GLU A 29 -20.44 -30.59 -2.21
N ALA A 30 -21.29 -29.65 -2.60
CA ALA A 30 -21.28 -28.27 -2.08
C ALA A 30 -21.54 -28.23 -0.55
N ARG A 31 -22.48 -29.05 -0.05
CA ARG A 31 -22.71 -29.15 1.41
C ARG A 31 -21.54 -29.77 2.13
N LYS A 32 -21.01 -30.87 1.59
CA LYS A 32 -19.86 -31.60 2.16
C LYS A 32 -18.61 -30.73 2.26
N ASN A 33 -18.38 -29.86 1.28
CA ASN A 33 -17.21 -29.02 1.19
C ASN A 33 -17.45 -27.58 1.68
N LEU A 34 -18.57 -27.29 2.35
CA LEU A 34 -18.92 -25.99 2.93
C LEU A 34 -18.91 -24.83 1.89
N VAL A 35 -19.34 -25.13 0.67
CA VAL A 35 -19.42 -24.15 -0.42
C VAL A 35 -20.66 -23.24 -0.29
N LEU A 36 -21.71 -23.72 0.37
CA LEU A 36 -22.96 -23.01 0.56
C LEU A 36 -22.97 -22.15 1.86
N PRO A 37 -23.59 -20.96 1.86
CA PRO A 37 -24.25 -20.31 0.73
C PRO A 37 -23.27 -19.78 -0.31
N LEU A 38 -23.67 -19.77 -1.57
CA LEU A 38 -22.89 -19.11 -2.62
C LEU A 38 -22.90 -17.58 -2.43
N ASP A 39 -21.79 -16.96 -2.74
CA ASP A 39 -21.69 -15.49 -2.78
C ASP A 39 -22.15 -15.00 -4.16
N ASP A 40 -23.37 -14.50 -4.23
CA ASP A 40 -24.00 -13.99 -5.45
C ASP A 40 -23.98 -12.45 -5.52
N ARG A 41 -23.21 -11.82 -4.64
CA ARG A 41 -23.05 -10.38 -4.65
C ARG A 41 -22.40 -9.91 -5.95
N SER A 42 -22.92 -8.82 -6.49
CA SER A 42 -22.28 -8.14 -7.62
C SER A 42 -20.88 -7.62 -7.24
N ALA A 43 -20.05 -7.39 -8.24
CA ALA A 43 -18.73 -6.78 -8.02
C ALA A 43 -18.82 -5.46 -7.21
N ARG A 44 -19.86 -4.66 -7.48
CA ARG A 44 -20.15 -3.43 -6.73
C ARG A 44 -20.37 -3.73 -5.24
N GLU A 45 -21.19 -4.69 -4.91
CA GLU A 45 -21.50 -5.05 -3.52
C GLU A 45 -20.24 -5.58 -2.81
N VAL A 46 -19.45 -6.45 -3.46
CA VAL A 46 -18.20 -6.97 -2.91
C VAL A 46 -17.19 -5.85 -2.64
N LEU A 47 -17.08 -4.86 -3.55
CA LEU A 47 -16.17 -3.72 -3.42
C LEU A 47 -16.62 -2.72 -2.36
N THR A 48 -17.93 -2.62 -2.09
CA THR A 48 -18.50 -1.61 -1.17
C THR A 48 -18.74 -2.13 0.24
N VAL A 49 -18.77 -3.45 0.45
CA VAL A 49 -18.98 -4.03 1.78
C VAL A 49 -17.78 -3.73 2.69
N GLU A 50 -18.08 -3.21 3.86
CA GLU A 50 -17.09 -3.05 4.92
C GLU A 50 -16.66 -4.42 5.45
N ARG A 51 -15.35 -4.68 5.39
CA ARG A 51 -14.81 -5.93 5.92
C ARG A 51 -14.84 -5.90 7.44
N PRO A 52 -15.27 -6.99 8.10
CA PRO A 52 -15.20 -7.08 9.55
C PRO A 52 -13.75 -6.86 10.02
N SER A 53 -13.58 -6.01 10.99
CA SER A 53 -12.30 -5.82 11.67
C SER A 53 -12.38 -6.39 13.08
N THR A 54 -11.41 -7.20 13.46
CA THR A 54 -11.30 -7.77 14.80
C THR A 54 -10.67 -6.82 15.80
N GLU A 55 -10.06 -5.74 15.32
CA GLU A 55 -9.42 -4.73 16.16
C GLU A 55 -9.99 -3.34 15.90
N PRO A 56 -10.07 -2.48 16.93
CA PRO A 56 -10.46 -1.09 16.74
C PRO A 56 -9.43 -0.38 15.85
N PRO A 57 -9.86 0.59 15.03
CA PRO A 57 -8.96 1.37 14.18
C PRO A 57 -7.87 2.05 15.01
N ARG A 58 -6.64 1.71 14.75
CA ARG A 58 -5.48 2.37 15.36
C ARG A 58 -5.16 3.64 14.58
N GLN A 59 -4.72 4.68 15.28
CA GLN A 59 -4.25 5.92 14.68
C GLN A 59 -2.73 6.04 14.73
N ARG A 60 -2.06 5.20 15.51
CA ARG A 60 -0.63 5.22 15.76
C ARG A 60 -0.05 3.82 15.73
N TYR A 61 1.01 3.67 14.96
CA TYR A 61 1.75 2.41 14.75
C TYR A 61 3.22 2.67 15.00
N VAL A 62 3.90 1.75 15.66
CA VAL A 62 5.35 1.84 15.89
C VAL A 62 6.02 0.60 15.29
N TYR A 63 7.07 0.83 14.49
CA TYR A 63 7.83 -0.20 13.80
C TYR A 63 9.30 -0.10 14.19
N TYR A 64 9.96 -1.24 14.26
CA TYR A 64 11.35 -1.36 14.66
C TYR A 64 12.20 -1.92 13.51
N PRO A 65 13.52 -1.58 13.45
CA PRO A 65 14.43 -2.19 12.51
C PRO A 65 14.62 -3.68 12.79
N ASP A 66 15.29 -4.39 11.87
CA ASP A 66 15.65 -5.81 11.98
C ASP A 66 14.47 -6.79 12.12
N THR A 67 13.26 -6.34 11.81
CA THR A 67 12.09 -7.18 11.73
C THR A 67 11.82 -7.65 10.29
N THR A 68 11.02 -8.70 10.13
CA THR A 68 10.50 -9.10 8.82
C THR A 68 9.59 -8.01 8.25
N ALA A 69 9.43 -7.98 6.92
CA ALA A 69 8.48 -7.08 6.29
C ALA A 69 7.07 -7.28 6.87
N VAL A 70 6.42 -6.18 7.27
CA VAL A 70 5.05 -6.22 7.78
C VAL A 70 4.10 -6.29 6.59
N PRO A 71 3.26 -7.33 6.47
CA PRO A 71 2.32 -7.43 5.36
C PRO A 71 1.39 -6.23 5.28
N GLU A 72 1.10 -5.76 4.07
CA GLU A 72 0.28 -4.56 3.84
C GLU A 72 -1.08 -4.60 4.55
N GLY A 73 -1.72 -5.78 4.61
CA GLY A 73 -3.03 -5.94 5.23
C GLY A 73 -3.09 -5.63 6.73
N VAL A 74 -1.93 -5.62 7.42
CA VAL A 74 -1.81 -5.32 8.85
C VAL A 74 -0.92 -4.10 9.12
N ALA A 75 -0.27 -3.56 8.09
CA ALA A 75 0.49 -2.32 8.17
C ALA A 75 -0.42 -1.09 8.30
N ALA A 76 0.15 0.04 8.72
CA ALA A 76 -0.56 1.31 8.78
C ALA A 76 -1.09 1.69 7.38
N ASN A 77 -2.40 1.81 7.26
CA ASN A 77 -3.02 2.21 6.00
C ASN A 77 -2.98 3.72 5.84
N VAL A 78 -2.07 4.22 5.03
CA VAL A 78 -1.86 5.65 4.73
C VAL A 78 -2.69 6.14 3.52
N ARG A 79 -3.37 5.25 2.82
CA ARG A 79 -4.11 5.57 1.59
C ARG A 79 -5.42 6.28 1.89
N GLY A 80 -5.73 7.29 1.09
CA GLY A 80 -6.99 8.03 1.19
C GLY A 80 -7.14 8.91 2.43
N ARG A 81 -6.06 9.22 3.15
CA ARG A 81 -6.08 10.03 4.38
C ARG A 81 -4.79 10.82 4.58
N SER A 82 -4.81 11.77 5.49
CA SER A 82 -3.59 12.40 5.98
C SER A 82 -2.81 11.45 6.86
N TYR A 83 -1.49 11.53 6.82
CA TYR A 83 -0.60 10.72 7.64
C TYR A 83 0.71 11.44 7.96
N LYS A 84 1.39 10.97 8.99
CA LYS A 84 2.71 11.43 9.38
C LYS A 84 3.58 10.24 9.72
N ILE A 85 4.81 10.24 9.22
CA ILE A 85 5.85 9.24 9.48
C ILE A 85 6.99 9.96 10.16
N LEU A 86 7.38 9.53 11.34
CA LEU A 86 8.49 10.06 12.12
C LEU A 86 9.43 8.93 12.48
N ALA A 87 10.73 9.12 12.30
CA ALA A 87 11.76 8.18 12.66
C ALA A 87 12.77 8.82 13.63
N ASN A 88 13.11 8.14 14.72
CA ASN A 88 14.23 8.51 15.56
C ASN A 88 15.47 7.83 15.05
N VAL A 89 16.45 8.63 14.63
CA VAL A 89 17.65 8.17 13.92
C VAL A 89 18.88 8.84 14.48
N GLU A 90 19.90 8.03 14.79
CA GLU A 90 21.26 8.49 15.01
C GLU A 90 22.00 8.43 13.67
N VAL A 91 22.52 9.57 13.23
CA VAL A 91 23.25 9.76 11.97
C VAL A 91 24.73 9.86 12.26
N GLY A 92 25.55 9.06 11.59
CA GLY A 92 27.02 9.16 11.59
C GLY A 92 27.54 9.85 10.33
N GLU A 93 28.84 9.86 10.13
CA GLU A 93 29.51 10.53 9.01
C GLU A 93 29.10 9.96 7.63
N ASP A 94 28.92 8.65 7.55
CA ASP A 94 28.65 7.91 6.31
C ASP A 94 27.24 7.31 6.28
N THR A 95 26.31 7.90 7.05
CA THR A 95 24.94 7.37 7.10
C THR A 95 24.25 7.49 5.75
N SER A 96 23.72 6.37 5.29
CA SER A 96 22.98 6.24 4.02
C SER A 96 21.99 5.09 4.08
N GLY A 97 20.97 5.13 3.23
CA GLY A 97 20.02 4.04 3.05
C GLY A 97 18.61 4.34 3.55
N VAL A 98 17.78 3.33 3.45
CA VAL A 98 16.34 3.42 3.72
C VAL A 98 16.07 3.42 5.22
N ILE A 99 15.34 4.43 5.68
CA ILE A 99 14.81 4.49 7.04
C ILE A 99 13.48 3.71 7.10
N PHE A 100 12.61 3.95 6.12
CA PHE A 100 11.29 3.37 6.02
C PHE A 100 10.92 3.18 4.55
N ALA A 101 10.34 2.03 4.19
CA ALA A 101 9.75 1.77 2.89
C ALA A 101 8.47 0.96 3.02
N HIS A 102 7.50 1.19 2.15
CA HIS A 102 6.27 0.43 2.06
C HIS A 102 5.79 0.38 0.61
N GLY A 103 5.62 -0.81 0.07
CA GLY A 103 5.24 -1.05 -1.32
C GLY A 103 6.42 -1.15 -2.26
N SER A 104 6.25 -0.75 -3.52
CA SER A 104 7.24 -0.87 -4.58
C SER A 104 7.19 0.31 -5.57
N ARG A 105 7.98 0.21 -6.66
CA ARG A 105 7.91 1.18 -7.78
C ARG A 105 6.56 1.25 -8.48
N PHE A 106 5.69 0.26 -8.32
CA PHE A 106 4.34 0.24 -8.90
C PHE A 106 3.26 0.77 -7.95
N GLY A 107 3.67 1.28 -6.82
CA GLY A 107 2.84 1.88 -5.79
C GLY A 107 3.51 1.70 -4.44
N GLY A 108 4.02 2.78 -3.89
CA GLY A 108 4.74 2.72 -2.63
C GLY A 108 5.36 4.04 -2.25
N HIS A 109 5.96 4.08 -1.07
CA HIS A 109 6.67 5.26 -0.58
C HIS A 109 7.86 4.89 0.28
N SER A 110 8.89 5.71 0.24
CA SER A 110 10.14 5.48 0.97
C SER A 110 10.74 6.77 1.52
N LEU A 111 11.20 6.71 2.76
CA LEU A 111 11.98 7.74 3.44
C LEU A 111 13.41 7.22 3.61
N PHE A 112 14.40 7.93 3.07
CA PHE A 112 15.78 7.46 3.06
C PHE A 112 16.81 8.60 3.11
N ILE A 113 18.04 8.26 3.47
CA ILE A 113 19.19 9.19 3.42
C ILE A 113 20.05 8.84 2.22
N LYS A 114 20.35 9.83 1.40
CA LYS A 114 21.30 9.76 0.29
C LYS A 114 22.07 11.07 0.16
N ASP A 115 23.38 11.00 -0.05
CA ASP A 115 24.26 12.17 -0.17
C ASP A 115 24.11 13.15 1.01
N LYS A 116 23.99 12.60 2.23
CA LYS A 116 23.74 13.33 3.48
C LYS A 116 22.44 14.15 3.49
N LYS A 117 21.50 13.88 2.58
CA LYS A 117 20.19 14.53 2.51
C LYS A 117 19.07 13.58 2.82
N LEU A 118 18.06 14.10 3.51
CA LEU A 118 16.82 13.38 3.71
C LEU A 118 16.00 13.42 2.43
N ASN A 119 15.54 12.26 1.97
CA ASN A 119 14.74 12.07 0.77
C ASN A 119 13.45 11.35 1.11
N TYR A 120 12.37 11.75 0.46
CA TYR A 120 11.11 11.03 0.44
C TYR A 120 10.60 10.89 -0.98
N VAL A 121 10.19 9.67 -1.34
CA VAL A 121 9.62 9.33 -2.65
C VAL A 121 8.25 8.72 -2.45
N TYR A 122 7.30 9.13 -3.27
CA TYR A 122 6.00 8.47 -3.40
C TYR A 122 5.76 8.10 -4.87
N ASN A 123 5.66 6.78 -5.12
CA ASN A 123 5.30 6.23 -6.42
C ASN A 123 3.79 6.07 -6.51
N PHE A 124 3.17 6.84 -7.41
CA PHE A 124 1.74 6.78 -7.64
C PHE A 124 1.43 5.75 -8.73
N LEU A 125 1.06 4.53 -8.35
CA LEU A 125 0.67 3.42 -9.26
C LEU A 125 1.70 3.13 -10.38
N GLY A 126 2.98 3.40 -10.15
CA GLY A 126 4.02 3.28 -11.17
C GLY A 126 3.94 4.30 -12.30
N ILE A 127 3.09 5.34 -12.17
CA ILE A 127 2.91 6.37 -13.19
C ILE A 127 3.97 7.47 -13.01
N PRO A 128 4.92 7.63 -13.95
CA PRO A 128 5.95 8.66 -13.86
C PRO A 128 5.37 10.08 -13.96
N PRO A 129 6.09 11.08 -13.42
CA PRO A 129 7.32 10.97 -12.66
C PRO A 129 7.11 10.55 -11.21
N GLU A 130 8.15 9.98 -10.58
CA GLU A 130 8.19 9.83 -9.12
C GLU A 130 7.98 11.18 -8.43
N GLN A 131 7.15 11.20 -7.41
CA GLN A 131 6.95 12.40 -6.59
C GLN A 131 8.02 12.41 -5.51
N ARG A 132 8.91 13.38 -5.59
CA ARG A 132 10.15 13.43 -4.80
C ARG A 132 10.27 14.71 -4.01
N PHE A 133 10.71 14.55 -2.75
CA PHE A 133 11.01 15.63 -1.82
C PHE A 133 12.42 15.38 -1.26
N VAL A 134 13.29 16.38 -1.35
CA VAL A 134 14.68 16.31 -0.90
C VAL A 134 14.95 17.49 0.02
N SER A 135 15.58 17.24 1.17
CA SER A 135 15.93 18.32 2.08
C SER A 135 16.93 19.29 1.46
N ASP A 136 16.71 20.60 1.66
CA ASP A 136 17.67 21.61 1.28
C ASP A 136 18.96 21.51 2.11
N GLU A 137 18.82 21.07 3.36
CA GLU A 137 19.91 20.93 4.32
C GLU A 137 20.54 19.53 4.27
N THR A 138 21.83 19.46 4.60
CA THR A 138 22.56 18.23 4.79
C THR A 138 22.58 17.85 6.26
N LEU A 139 22.38 16.56 6.54
CA LEU A 139 22.50 15.97 7.87
C LEU A 139 23.99 15.94 8.28
N GLN A 140 24.24 16.31 9.52
CA GLN A 140 25.54 16.15 10.19
C GLN A 140 25.42 14.98 11.19
N PRO A 141 26.53 14.41 11.69
CA PRO A 141 26.46 13.43 12.75
C PRO A 141 25.67 13.95 13.96
N GLY A 142 24.74 13.14 14.48
CA GLY A 142 23.89 13.52 15.60
C GLY A 142 22.57 12.73 15.65
N GLU A 143 21.75 13.04 16.64
CA GLU A 143 20.44 12.46 16.83
C GLU A 143 19.36 13.35 16.18
N TYR A 144 18.44 12.73 15.44
CA TYR A 144 17.39 13.41 14.71
C TYR A 144 16.05 12.72 14.83
N THR A 145 14.99 13.52 14.80
CA THR A 145 13.67 13.08 14.37
C THR A 145 13.49 13.47 12.91
N LEU A 146 13.54 12.47 12.03
CA LEU A 146 13.38 12.62 10.59
C LEU A 146 11.97 12.20 10.18
N GLY A 147 11.31 12.94 9.29
CA GLY A 147 9.96 12.53 8.95
C GLY A 147 9.34 13.21 7.74
N VAL A 148 8.17 12.72 7.39
CA VAL A 148 7.30 13.26 6.36
C VAL A 148 5.86 13.30 6.85
N GLU A 149 5.14 14.35 6.47
CA GLU A 149 3.72 14.51 6.70
C GLU A 149 3.01 14.76 5.36
N PHE A 150 1.94 14.05 5.12
CA PHE A 150 1.02 14.34 4.02
C PHE A 150 -0.30 14.85 4.59
N ILE A 151 -0.67 16.07 4.20
CA ILE A 151 -1.93 16.70 4.56
C ILE A 151 -2.85 16.60 3.36
N ARG A 152 -3.87 15.75 3.47
CA ARG A 152 -4.88 15.57 2.43
C ARG A 152 -5.80 16.80 2.38
N GLU A 153 -6.01 17.34 1.19
CA GLU A 153 -6.84 18.54 0.98
C GLU A 153 -8.12 18.22 0.21
N LYS A 154 -8.02 17.37 -0.82
CA LYS A 154 -9.15 17.03 -1.67
C LYS A 154 -8.98 15.67 -2.34
N ALA A 155 -10.10 15.15 -2.87
CA ALA A 155 -10.08 14.02 -3.78
C ALA A 155 -9.97 14.48 -5.23
N GLY A 156 -9.27 13.72 -6.05
CA GLY A 156 -9.22 13.88 -7.49
C GLY A 156 -10.40 13.18 -8.20
N GLN A 157 -10.29 13.09 -9.54
CA GLN A 157 -11.36 12.56 -10.39
C GLN A 157 -11.66 11.09 -10.10
N TYR A 158 -10.65 10.29 -9.78
CA TYR A 158 -10.76 8.84 -9.53
C TYR A 158 -10.64 8.47 -8.04
N GLY A 159 -10.86 9.44 -7.15
CA GLY A 159 -10.77 9.24 -5.71
C GLY A 159 -9.35 9.28 -5.13
N GLU A 160 -8.34 9.51 -5.97
CA GLU A 160 -6.98 9.77 -5.50
C GLU A 160 -6.96 11.00 -4.58
N SER A 161 -6.07 10.99 -3.59
CA SER A 161 -5.94 12.12 -2.68
C SER A 161 -4.90 13.10 -3.19
N HIS A 162 -5.27 14.37 -3.26
CA HIS A 162 -4.37 15.48 -3.51
C HIS A 162 -4.17 16.26 -2.22
N GLY A 163 -2.95 16.70 -1.99
CA GLY A 163 -2.59 17.47 -0.81
C GLY A 163 -1.15 17.94 -0.84
N THR A 164 -0.66 18.35 0.31
CA THR A 164 0.70 18.86 0.50
C THR A 164 1.52 17.88 1.32
N ALA A 165 2.71 17.51 0.82
CA ALA A 165 3.71 16.79 1.58
C ALA A 165 4.74 17.75 2.17
N LYS A 166 5.15 17.50 3.42
CA LYS A 166 6.19 18.25 4.15
C LYS A 166 7.23 17.29 4.68
N LEU A 167 8.50 17.56 4.39
CA LEU A 167 9.63 16.81 4.89
C LEU A 167 10.22 17.54 6.10
N TYR A 168 10.55 16.79 7.16
CA TYR A 168 11.00 17.34 8.42
C TYR A 168 12.37 16.81 8.84
N ILE A 169 13.21 17.72 9.32
CA ILE A 169 14.39 17.42 10.16
C ILE A 169 14.12 18.09 11.52
N ASN A 170 13.89 17.30 12.55
CA ASN A 170 13.37 17.73 13.84
C ASN A 170 12.04 18.51 13.66
N ASP A 171 11.92 19.70 14.21
CA ASP A 171 10.73 20.54 14.08
C ASP A 171 10.71 21.43 12.82
N LYS A 172 11.76 21.35 11.99
CA LYS A 172 11.91 22.20 10.83
C LYS A 172 11.43 21.54 9.55
N VAL A 173 10.57 22.22 8.79
CA VAL A 173 10.22 21.83 7.42
C VAL A 173 11.41 22.11 6.50
N VAL A 174 11.94 21.12 5.83
CA VAL A 174 13.13 21.17 4.97
C VAL A 174 12.83 20.92 3.49
N ALA A 175 11.62 20.53 3.17
CA ALA A 175 11.04 20.52 1.81
C ALA A 175 9.52 20.47 1.92
N GLU A 176 8.83 21.06 0.96
CA GLU A 176 7.37 21.07 0.89
C GLU A 176 6.92 21.13 -0.57
N GLY A 177 5.80 20.49 -0.89
CA GLY A 177 5.21 20.57 -2.22
C GLY A 177 3.94 19.75 -2.38
N PRO A 178 3.27 19.91 -3.54
CA PRO A 178 2.07 19.14 -3.84
C PRO A 178 2.40 17.66 -4.03
N MET A 179 1.53 16.80 -3.51
CA MET A 179 1.61 15.36 -3.68
C MET A 179 0.23 14.76 -3.90
N ARG A 180 0.17 13.69 -4.69
CA ARG A 180 -1.02 12.85 -4.82
C ARG A 180 -0.73 11.44 -4.31
N THR A 181 -1.70 10.83 -3.62
CA THR A 181 -1.60 9.45 -3.15
C THR A 181 -2.73 8.62 -3.73
N GLN A 182 -2.49 7.32 -3.90
CA GLN A 182 -3.49 6.42 -4.45
C GLN A 182 -4.70 6.25 -3.53
N THR A 183 -5.81 5.79 -4.10
CA THR A 183 -7.05 5.57 -3.36
C THR A 183 -6.91 4.47 -2.33
N GLY A 184 -7.82 4.43 -1.34
CA GLY A 184 -7.81 3.41 -0.30
C GLY A 184 -7.98 1.97 -0.80
N LYS A 185 -8.47 1.77 -2.02
CA LYS A 185 -8.71 0.44 -2.62
C LYS A 185 -7.48 -0.13 -3.31
N PHE A 186 -6.61 0.70 -3.87
CA PHE A 186 -5.39 0.20 -4.51
C PHE A 186 -4.32 -0.11 -3.48
N THR A 187 -3.77 -1.32 -3.58
CA THR A 187 -2.65 -1.75 -2.75
C THR A 187 -1.39 -0.95 -3.05
N LEU A 188 -0.42 -1.00 -2.14
CA LEU A 188 0.94 -0.49 -2.34
C LEU A 188 1.84 -1.56 -2.98
N CYS A 189 1.28 -2.35 -3.91
CA CYS A 189 1.95 -3.45 -4.62
C CYS A 189 2.54 -4.58 -3.75
N GLY A 190 2.05 -4.71 -2.51
CA GLY A 190 2.17 -5.95 -1.73
C GLY A 190 3.52 -6.27 -1.11
N ASP A 191 4.56 -5.48 -1.33
CA ASP A 191 5.91 -5.80 -0.82
C ASP A 191 6.07 -5.60 0.69
N GLY A 192 5.02 -5.12 1.36
CA GLY A 192 5.02 -4.92 2.80
C GLY A 192 5.76 -3.65 3.24
N LEU A 193 5.78 -3.45 4.56
CA LEU A 193 6.44 -2.31 5.20
C LEU A 193 7.73 -2.76 5.88
N CYS A 194 8.82 -2.07 5.61
CA CYS A 194 10.13 -2.33 6.19
C CYS A 194 10.73 -1.11 6.87
N VAL A 195 11.55 -1.36 7.88
CA VAL A 195 12.40 -0.36 8.56
C VAL A 195 13.85 -0.74 8.39
N GLY A 196 14.70 0.21 8.00
CA GLY A 196 16.13 0.00 7.79
C GLY A 196 16.49 -0.67 6.45
N ARG A 197 15.53 -0.92 5.61
CA ARG A 197 15.69 -1.44 4.24
C ARG A 197 14.41 -1.28 3.45
N ASP A 198 14.47 -1.54 2.16
CA ASP A 198 13.32 -1.84 1.32
C ASP A 198 13.22 -3.36 1.08
N SER A 199 12.06 -3.88 0.75
CA SER A 199 11.86 -5.29 0.43
C SER A 199 11.57 -5.49 -1.05
N ALA A 200 11.89 -6.67 -1.56
CA ALA A 200 11.63 -7.12 -2.93
C ALA A 200 11.94 -6.07 -4.01
N ASP A 201 10.94 -5.31 -4.50
CA ASP A 201 11.11 -4.35 -5.58
C ASP A 201 11.27 -2.92 -5.02
N ALA A 202 12.34 -2.23 -5.43
CA ALA A 202 12.68 -0.92 -4.89
C ALA A 202 11.59 0.13 -5.16
N VAL A 203 11.19 0.86 -4.12
CA VAL A 203 10.25 2.00 -4.26
C VAL A 203 10.88 3.14 -5.04
N ALA A 204 12.14 3.45 -4.78
CA ALA A 204 12.85 4.57 -5.37
C ALA A 204 13.96 4.11 -6.31
N ALA A 205 14.19 4.89 -7.39
CA ALA A 205 15.23 4.59 -8.37
C ALA A 205 16.66 4.81 -7.85
N GLU A 206 16.83 5.37 -6.64
CA GLU A 206 18.14 5.65 -6.05
C GLU A 206 18.85 4.45 -5.47
N TYR A 207 18.14 3.38 -5.22
CA TYR A 207 18.72 2.14 -4.70
C TYR A 207 18.17 0.95 -5.50
N THR A 208 18.92 -0.15 -5.51
CA THR A 208 18.57 -1.33 -6.29
C THR A 208 17.88 -2.40 -5.44
N PRO A 209 17.08 -3.29 -6.04
CA PRO A 209 16.51 -4.44 -5.33
C PRO A 209 17.56 -5.31 -4.64
N GLU A 210 18.76 -5.45 -5.22
CA GLU A 210 19.84 -6.28 -4.67
C GLU A 210 20.39 -5.70 -3.38
N THR A 211 20.51 -4.38 -3.29
CA THR A 211 20.96 -3.70 -2.07
C THR A 211 19.83 -3.48 -1.08
N GLN A 212 18.58 -3.50 -1.56
CA GLN A 212 17.37 -3.18 -0.79
C GLN A 212 17.49 -1.85 -0.02
N GLY A 213 18.35 -0.94 -0.49
CA GLY A 213 18.60 0.33 0.16
C GLY A 213 19.01 0.23 1.62
N LYS A 214 19.70 -0.83 2.03
CA LYS A 214 20.03 -1.11 3.44
C LYS A 214 20.61 0.11 4.15
N PHE A 215 20.01 0.44 5.30
CA PHE A 215 20.49 1.52 6.17
C PHE A 215 21.83 1.16 6.80
N THR A 216 22.78 2.05 6.71
CA THR A 216 24.15 1.87 7.21
C THR A 216 24.71 3.17 7.79
N GLY A 217 25.76 3.07 8.60
CA GLY A 217 26.48 4.24 9.14
C GLY A 217 25.73 5.02 10.22
N GLY A 218 24.68 4.47 10.77
CA GLY A 218 23.85 5.06 11.82
C GLY A 218 22.94 4.03 12.47
N THR A 219 22.03 4.48 13.32
CA THR A 219 21.07 3.63 14.04
C THR A 219 19.66 4.18 13.91
N ILE A 220 18.70 3.32 13.55
CA ILE A 220 17.25 3.65 13.61
C ILE A 220 16.72 3.08 14.92
N GLN A 221 16.18 3.91 15.80
CA GLN A 221 15.58 3.44 17.04
C GLN A 221 14.17 2.88 16.79
N PHE A 222 13.34 3.64 16.14
CA PHE A 222 11.99 3.22 15.70
C PHE A 222 11.45 4.16 14.64
N VAL A 223 10.38 3.73 13.98
CA VAL A 223 9.57 4.55 13.08
C VAL A 223 8.13 4.54 13.58
N GLU A 224 7.55 5.72 13.73
CA GLU A 224 6.16 5.91 14.07
C GLU A 224 5.37 6.35 12.84
N VAL A 225 4.24 5.70 12.57
CA VAL A 225 3.28 6.10 11.55
C VAL A 225 1.98 6.49 12.24
N SER A 226 1.58 7.74 12.09
CA SER A 226 0.30 8.26 12.56
C SER A 226 -0.62 8.53 11.38
N VAL A 227 -1.90 8.17 11.51
CA VAL A 227 -2.91 8.33 10.46
C VAL A 227 -4.16 8.99 11.01
N GLU A 228 -4.89 9.72 10.18
CA GLU A 228 -6.19 10.25 10.55
C GLU A 228 -7.18 9.14 10.92
N LYS A 229 -8.14 9.45 11.81
CA LYS A 229 -9.10 8.50 12.34
C LYS A 229 -9.96 7.86 11.25
N GLU A 230 -10.41 8.66 10.30
CA GLU A 230 -11.30 8.22 9.23
C GLU A 230 -10.58 8.22 7.90
N GLN A 231 -10.69 7.10 7.20
CA GLN A 231 -10.24 7.02 5.82
C GLN A 231 -11.28 7.70 4.93
N TYR A 232 -10.83 8.55 4.02
CA TYR A 232 -11.70 9.05 2.97
C TYR A 232 -12.15 7.91 2.07
N ARG A 233 -13.47 7.80 1.85
CA ARG A 233 -14.07 6.83 0.95
C ARG A 233 -15.06 7.55 0.03
N ASP A 234 -14.80 7.50 -1.25
CA ASP A 234 -15.74 7.85 -2.30
C ASP A 234 -15.93 6.61 -3.17
N LEU A 235 -16.91 5.82 -2.81
CA LEU A 235 -17.14 4.50 -3.41
C LEU A 235 -17.45 4.59 -4.91
N GLU A 236 -18.11 5.64 -5.36
CA GLU A 236 -18.43 5.82 -6.78
C GLU A 236 -17.17 6.11 -7.60
N ARG A 237 -16.28 6.97 -7.09
CA ARG A 237 -15.01 7.28 -7.74
C ARG A 237 -14.02 6.12 -7.69
N GLU A 238 -13.97 5.40 -6.57
CA GLU A 238 -13.13 4.20 -6.45
C GLU A 238 -13.58 3.11 -7.44
N MET A 239 -14.88 2.95 -7.65
CA MET A 239 -15.42 2.03 -8.65
C MET A 239 -15.09 2.51 -10.07
N ALA A 240 -15.25 3.81 -10.36
CA ALA A 240 -14.89 4.37 -11.67
C ALA A 240 -13.39 4.19 -11.98
N ALA A 241 -12.53 4.34 -10.98
CA ALA A 241 -11.09 4.09 -11.12
C ALA A 241 -10.80 2.61 -11.40
N GLY A 242 -11.48 1.68 -10.72
CA GLY A 242 -11.36 0.24 -10.99
C GLY A 242 -11.78 -0.13 -12.42
N MET A 243 -12.88 0.44 -12.91
CA MET A 243 -13.38 0.20 -14.28
C MET A 243 -12.53 0.87 -15.37
N ALA A 244 -11.74 1.88 -15.06
CA ALA A 244 -10.87 2.55 -16.04
C ALA A 244 -9.53 1.83 -16.26
N LEU A 245 -9.23 0.82 -15.44
CA LEU A 245 -8.01 0.00 -15.54
C LEU A 245 -8.21 -1.28 -16.35
N ASP A 246 -9.46 -1.68 -16.64
CA ASP A 246 -9.85 -2.77 -17.54
C ASP A 246 -10.02 -2.24 -18.99
#